data_7e4ecde5ffa1a3311ac88cebc16e4b8e
#
_entry.id   7e4ecde5ffa1a3311ac88cebc16e4b8e
#
_cell.length_a   1.000
_cell.length_b   1.000
_cell.length_c   1.000
_cell.angle_alpha   90.00
_cell.angle_beta   90.00
_cell.angle_gamma   90.00
#
_symmetry.space_group_name_H-M   'P 1'
#
loop_
_entity.id
_entity.type
_entity.pdbx_description
1 polymer ?
#
loop_
_entity_poly.entity_id
_entity_poly.type
_entity_poly.pdbx_seq_one_letter_code
_entity_poly.pdbx_strand_id
1 'polypeptide(L)'
;PRSRGLGDVYKRQVVAIIGDGSLSGGEALEGLDLAGEMNSNLIIVVNDNGMSIAENHGGIYKNLELLRQTGGKAECNLFRAMGLDYVFQPEGNNTDALIETFQQVKDCDHPVVVHIVTEKGKGYAPAETHKENWHWCMPFDPKTGESTVHFEGEDYGDLTARYLLEEMQKDPKVVAITSGTPTVFGFTEDLRKQAGKQFVDVGIAEETAVALASGLAAGGAKPVYGVYSSFLQRTYDQLSQDLCINNNPATLLVFAASVYG
;
A
#
# COMPACT_ATOMS: atom_id res chain seq x y z
N PRO A 1 9.61 -1.31 15.14
CA PRO A 1 9.40 -1.93 16.45
C PRO A 1 10.75 -2.25 17.08
N ARG A 2 11.01 -1.73 18.28
CA ARG A 2 12.25 -2.01 18.98
C ARG A 2 12.14 -3.44 19.54
N SER A 3 13.00 -4.34 19.06
CA SER A 3 13.21 -5.66 19.66
C SER A 3 13.47 -5.47 21.16
N ARG A 4 12.55 -5.95 21.99
CA ARG A 4 12.75 -6.02 23.43
C ARG A 4 13.42 -7.37 23.70
N GLY A 5 14.55 -7.33 24.39
CA GLY A 5 15.51 -8.41 24.58
C GLY A 5 14.98 -9.83 24.73
N LEU A 6 15.78 -10.77 24.31
CA LEU A 6 15.48 -12.21 24.15
C LEU A 6 14.97 -12.93 25.43
N GLY A 7 15.11 -12.35 26.63
CA GLY A 7 14.73 -13.02 27.90
C GLY A 7 13.22 -13.15 28.16
N ASP A 8 12.36 -12.45 27.40
CA ASP A 8 10.91 -12.42 27.60
C ASP A 8 10.09 -12.88 26.39
N VAL A 9 10.75 -13.38 25.34
CA VAL A 9 10.12 -13.73 24.06
C VAL A 9 8.97 -14.74 24.24
N TYR A 10 9.07 -15.63 25.20
CA TYR A 10 8.07 -16.68 25.46
C TYR A 10 6.92 -16.27 26.41
N LYS A 11 6.99 -15.06 26.98
CA LYS A 11 6.01 -14.61 27.98
C LYS A 11 5.25 -13.37 27.59
N ARG A 12 5.66 -12.68 26.49
CA ARG A 12 5.04 -11.44 26.02
C ARG A 12 4.27 -11.69 24.74
N GLN A 13 3.04 -11.23 24.72
CA GLN A 13 2.24 -11.17 23.51
C GLN A 13 2.81 -10.10 22.57
N VAL A 14 2.83 -10.41 21.28
CA VAL A 14 3.18 -9.46 20.21
C VAL A 14 1.90 -9.05 19.50
N VAL A 15 1.74 -7.75 19.29
CA VAL A 15 0.67 -7.19 18.46
C VAL A 15 1.32 -6.52 17.26
N ALA A 16 1.05 -7.04 16.08
CA ALA A 16 1.46 -6.45 14.80
C ALA A 16 0.30 -5.64 14.23
N ILE A 17 0.53 -4.39 13.85
CA ILE A 17 -0.49 -3.53 13.23
C ILE A 17 -0.07 -3.27 11.80
N ILE A 18 -0.97 -3.55 10.85
CA ILE A 18 -0.75 -3.34 9.42
C ILE A 18 -1.96 -2.65 8.79
N GLY A 19 -1.71 -1.65 7.94
CA GLY A 19 -2.76 -1.07 7.11
C GLY A 19 -3.11 -1.97 5.93
N ASP A 20 -4.35 -1.89 5.47
CA ASP A 20 -4.84 -2.66 4.34
C ASP A 20 -3.98 -2.48 3.08
N GLY A 21 -3.57 -1.24 2.76
CA GLY A 21 -2.69 -0.99 1.62
C GLY A 21 -1.38 -1.77 1.64
N SER A 22 -0.84 -2.01 2.83
CA SER A 22 0.44 -2.73 3.00
C SER A 22 0.32 -4.25 2.90
N LEU A 23 -0.89 -4.81 2.89
CA LEU A 23 -1.11 -6.25 2.74
C LEU A 23 -0.71 -6.80 1.37
N SER A 24 -0.61 -5.94 0.34
CA SER A 24 -0.11 -6.35 -0.98
C SER A 24 1.40 -6.54 -1.04
N GLY A 25 2.14 -6.09 -0.04
CA GLY A 25 3.58 -6.30 0.04
C GLY A 25 3.94 -7.77 0.25
N GLY A 26 4.95 -8.29 -0.50
CA GLY A 26 5.37 -9.68 -0.42
C GLY A 26 5.73 -10.10 1.01
N GLU A 27 6.53 -9.29 1.72
CA GLU A 27 6.93 -9.54 3.10
C GLU A 27 5.74 -9.65 4.08
N ALA A 28 4.66 -8.89 3.84
CA ALA A 28 3.45 -8.99 4.64
C ALA A 28 2.73 -10.33 4.42
N LEU A 29 2.66 -10.80 3.17
CA LEU A 29 2.06 -12.09 2.82
C LEU A 29 2.89 -13.26 3.35
N GLU A 30 4.22 -13.20 3.22
CA GLU A 30 5.15 -14.17 3.79
C GLU A 30 5.02 -14.23 5.32
N GLY A 31 4.88 -13.07 5.98
CA GLY A 31 4.67 -12.99 7.42
C GLY A 31 3.33 -13.57 7.87
N LEU A 32 2.25 -13.38 7.10
CA LEU A 32 0.95 -13.97 7.37
C LEU A 32 0.97 -15.50 7.18
N ASP A 33 1.61 -15.98 6.12
CA ASP A 33 1.78 -17.40 5.84
C ASP A 33 2.54 -18.12 6.97
N LEU A 34 3.68 -17.57 7.36
CA LEU A 34 4.45 -18.10 8.50
C LEU A 34 3.64 -18.05 9.82
N ALA A 35 2.92 -16.97 10.07
CA ALA A 35 2.09 -16.84 11.25
C ALA A 35 1.02 -17.93 11.35
N GLY A 36 0.44 -18.33 10.21
CA GLY A 36 -0.57 -19.41 10.14
C GLY A 36 -0.05 -20.79 10.57
N GLU A 37 1.26 -21.04 10.46
CA GLU A 37 1.89 -22.27 10.92
C GLU A 37 2.35 -22.18 12.38
N MET A 38 2.51 -20.98 12.92
CA MET A 38 3.01 -20.78 14.29
C MET A 38 1.93 -21.04 15.33
N ASN A 39 2.24 -21.85 16.33
CA ASN A 39 1.44 -21.95 17.56
C ASN A 39 1.90 -20.84 18.52
N SER A 40 1.38 -19.62 18.35
CA SER A 40 1.79 -18.46 19.14
C SER A 40 0.60 -17.57 19.50
N ASN A 41 0.80 -16.68 20.46
CA ASN A 41 -0.19 -15.70 20.89
C ASN A 41 -0.09 -14.38 20.11
N LEU A 42 0.20 -14.44 18.81
CA LEU A 42 0.33 -13.27 17.95
C LEU A 42 -1.04 -12.67 17.62
N ILE A 43 -1.22 -11.38 17.85
CA ILE A 43 -2.37 -10.63 17.38
C ILE A 43 -1.95 -9.78 16.18
N ILE A 44 -2.63 -9.94 15.07
CA ILE A 44 -2.41 -9.17 13.84
C ILE A 44 -3.61 -8.24 13.64
N VAL A 45 -3.41 -6.94 13.79
CA VAL A 45 -4.45 -5.94 13.58
C VAL A 45 -4.37 -5.46 12.14
N VAL A 46 -5.37 -5.79 11.35
CA VAL A 46 -5.54 -5.26 9.99
C VAL A 46 -6.42 -4.03 10.07
N ASN A 47 -5.80 -2.85 9.89
CA ASN A 47 -6.52 -1.58 9.85
C ASN A 47 -6.97 -1.29 8.42
N ASP A 48 -8.24 -1.62 8.13
CA ASP A 48 -8.84 -1.51 6.82
C ASP A 48 -9.66 -0.23 6.70
N ASN A 49 -9.22 0.69 5.87
CA ASN A 49 -9.95 1.90 5.52
C ASN A 49 -10.26 2.00 4.00
N GLY A 50 -9.98 0.93 3.25
CA GLY A 50 -10.25 0.82 1.83
C GLY A 50 -9.27 1.59 0.93
N MET A 51 -8.19 2.13 1.50
CA MET A 51 -7.23 2.94 0.75
C MET A 51 -5.80 2.70 1.23
N SER A 52 -4.84 2.83 0.29
CA SER A 52 -3.43 3.08 0.60
C SER A 52 -3.14 4.60 0.58
N ILE A 53 -2.21 5.07 -0.22
CA ILE A 53 -2.07 6.51 -0.52
C ILE A 53 -3.25 6.92 -1.41
N ALA A 54 -3.42 6.25 -2.55
CA ALA A 54 -4.55 6.32 -3.45
C ALA A 54 -5.49 5.12 -3.23
N GLU A 55 -6.27 4.75 -4.25
CA GLU A 55 -7.11 3.56 -4.25
C GLU A 55 -6.27 2.27 -4.17
N ASN A 56 -6.79 1.27 -3.52
CA ASN A 56 -6.15 -0.04 -3.43
C ASN A 56 -6.29 -0.84 -4.73
N HIS A 57 -5.21 -1.48 -5.16
CA HIS A 57 -5.16 -2.34 -6.35
C HIS A 57 -4.71 -3.76 -5.98
N GLY A 58 -5.46 -4.77 -6.46
CA GLY A 58 -5.15 -6.18 -6.28
C GLY A 58 -6.31 -7.03 -5.78
N GLY A 59 -6.16 -8.35 -5.87
CA GLY A 59 -7.19 -9.33 -5.51
C GLY A 59 -7.53 -9.38 -4.02
N ILE A 60 -6.56 -9.08 -3.16
CA ILE A 60 -6.72 -9.05 -1.69
C ILE A 60 -7.83 -8.08 -1.29
N TYR A 61 -7.89 -6.92 -1.91
CA TYR A 61 -8.84 -5.86 -1.56
C TYR A 61 -10.28 -6.23 -1.90
N LYS A 62 -10.49 -7.07 -2.91
CA LYS A 62 -11.83 -7.65 -3.19
C LYS A 62 -12.27 -8.58 -2.06
N ASN A 63 -11.34 -9.32 -1.46
CA ASN A 63 -11.66 -10.15 -0.31
C ASN A 63 -11.93 -9.30 0.94
N LEU A 64 -11.12 -8.27 1.22
CA LEU A 64 -11.40 -7.34 2.31
C LEU A 64 -12.76 -6.65 2.14
N GLU A 65 -13.11 -6.21 0.94
CA GLU A 65 -14.41 -5.64 0.64
C GLU A 65 -15.56 -6.63 0.92
N LEU A 66 -15.42 -7.87 0.47
CA LEU A 66 -16.39 -8.94 0.76
C LEU A 66 -16.53 -9.16 2.27
N LEU A 67 -15.44 -9.16 3.01
CA LEU A 67 -15.45 -9.29 4.47
C LEU A 67 -16.15 -8.11 5.15
N ARG A 68 -15.91 -6.88 4.69
CA ARG A 68 -16.66 -5.70 5.16
C ARG A 68 -18.16 -5.83 4.90
N GLN A 69 -18.56 -6.18 3.68
CA GLN A 69 -19.96 -6.31 3.28
C GLN A 69 -20.72 -7.41 4.03
N THR A 70 -20.02 -8.47 4.41
CA THR A 70 -20.61 -9.63 5.10
C THR A 70 -20.44 -9.60 6.62
N GLY A 71 -19.87 -8.51 7.18
CA GLY A 71 -19.56 -8.44 8.59
C GLY A 71 -18.59 -9.54 9.05
N GLY A 72 -17.61 -9.87 8.20
CA GLY A 72 -16.59 -10.90 8.46
C GLY A 72 -17.07 -12.35 8.30
N LYS A 73 -18.30 -12.58 7.81
CA LYS A 73 -18.95 -13.91 7.76
C LYS A 73 -18.79 -14.63 6.43
N ALA A 74 -18.13 -14.04 5.44
CA ALA A 74 -17.90 -14.70 4.16
C ALA A 74 -17.11 -16.02 4.34
N GLU A 75 -17.52 -17.07 3.62
CA GLU A 75 -16.78 -18.33 3.58
C GLU A 75 -15.39 -18.14 2.96
N CYS A 76 -15.30 -17.32 1.90
CA CYS A 76 -14.04 -16.94 1.31
C CYS A 76 -13.38 -15.86 2.19
N ASN A 77 -12.46 -16.29 3.05
CA ASN A 77 -11.71 -15.44 3.94
C ASN A 77 -10.22 -15.81 3.85
N LEU A 78 -9.43 -14.90 3.30
CA LEU A 78 -7.99 -15.08 3.07
C LEU A 78 -7.25 -15.46 4.36
N PHE A 79 -7.56 -14.82 5.47
CA PHE A 79 -6.87 -15.05 6.74
C PHE A 79 -7.16 -16.45 7.29
N ARG A 80 -8.41 -16.88 7.23
CA ARG A 80 -8.79 -18.25 7.63
C ARG A 80 -8.20 -19.31 6.70
N ALA A 81 -8.07 -19.00 5.41
CA ALA A 81 -7.44 -19.91 4.45
C ALA A 81 -5.95 -20.10 4.72
N MET A 82 -5.30 -19.14 5.38
CA MET A 82 -3.91 -19.20 5.85
C MET A 82 -3.78 -19.87 7.25
N GLY A 83 -4.87 -20.37 7.86
CA GLY A 83 -4.82 -21.00 9.17
C GLY A 83 -4.90 -20.04 10.37
N LEU A 84 -5.23 -18.78 10.12
CA LEU A 84 -5.34 -17.76 11.17
C LEU A 84 -6.75 -17.69 11.75
N ASP A 85 -6.87 -17.51 13.06
CA ASP A 85 -8.12 -17.11 13.68
C ASP A 85 -8.51 -15.71 13.20
N TYR A 86 -9.80 -15.42 13.18
CA TYR A 86 -10.28 -14.16 12.58
C TYR A 86 -11.44 -13.56 13.38
N VAL A 87 -11.28 -12.29 13.74
CA VAL A 87 -12.28 -11.45 14.40
C VAL A 87 -12.50 -10.20 13.59
N PHE A 88 -13.76 -9.82 13.37
CA PHE A 88 -14.15 -8.64 12.61
C PHE A 88 -14.73 -7.57 13.53
N GLN A 89 -14.20 -6.33 13.44
CA GLN A 89 -14.68 -5.17 14.19
C GLN A 89 -15.02 -4.02 13.22
N PRO A 90 -16.32 -3.76 12.97
CA PRO A 90 -16.75 -2.72 12.02
C PRO A 90 -16.56 -1.29 12.54
N GLU A 91 -16.45 -1.11 13.86
CA GLU A 91 -16.35 0.20 14.52
C GLU A 91 -14.91 0.53 14.94
N GLY A 92 -13.97 0.49 14.00
CA GLY A 92 -12.54 0.67 14.27
C GLY A 92 -12.12 2.06 14.75
N ASN A 93 -13.01 3.06 14.66
CA ASN A 93 -12.81 4.39 15.25
C ASN A 93 -13.48 4.53 16.64
N ASN A 94 -14.13 3.48 17.15
CA ASN A 94 -14.75 3.47 18.47
C ASN A 94 -13.84 2.78 19.49
N THR A 95 -13.29 3.54 20.43
CA THR A 95 -12.33 3.05 21.42
C THR A 95 -12.91 1.95 22.33
N ASP A 96 -14.17 2.09 22.75
CA ASP A 96 -14.80 1.11 23.63
C ASP A 96 -15.01 -0.23 22.91
N ALA A 97 -15.47 -0.18 21.66
CA ALA A 97 -15.62 -1.35 20.80
C ALA A 97 -14.26 -2.06 20.54
N LEU A 98 -13.19 -1.28 20.35
CA LEU A 98 -11.83 -1.84 20.24
C LEU A 98 -11.37 -2.50 21.53
N ILE A 99 -11.60 -1.88 22.70
CA ILE A 99 -11.25 -2.47 24.01
C ILE A 99 -11.96 -3.81 24.20
N GLU A 100 -13.28 -3.88 23.93
CA GLU A 100 -14.05 -5.11 24.01
C GLU A 100 -13.49 -6.20 23.07
N THR A 101 -13.15 -5.83 21.84
CA THR A 101 -12.57 -6.75 20.84
C THR A 101 -11.22 -7.28 21.30
N PHE A 102 -10.33 -6.42 21.79
CA PHE A 102 -9.02 -6.84 22.27
C PHE A 102 -9.09 -7.66 23.56
N GLN A 103 -10.08 -7.42 24.41
CA GLN A 103 -10.33 -8.29 25.59
C GLN A 103 -10.71 -9.72 25.19
N GLN A 104 -11.37 -9.92 24.05
CA GLN A 104 -11.72 -11.26 23.56
C GLN A 104 -10.50 -12.04 23.06
N VAL A 105 -9.49 -11.36 22.52
CA VAL A 105 -8.34 -11.99 21.87
C VAL A 105 -7.04 -11.92 22.69
N LYS A 106 -6.99 -11.15 23.77
CA LYS A 106 -5.76 -10.93 24.58
C LYS A 106 -5.10 -12.20 25.11
N ASP A 107 -5.89 -13.24 25.32
CA ASP A 107 -5.41 -14.51 25.86
C ASP A 107 -5.41 -15.61 24.78
N CYS A 108 -5.30 -15.25 23.51
CA CYS A 108 -5.23 -16.21 22.41
C CYS A 108 -3.98 -17.07 22.52
N ASP A 109 -4.07 -18.33 22.12
CA ASP A 109 -2.98 -19.30 22.02
C ASP A 109 -2.65 -19.67 20.57
N HIS A 110 -3.45 -19.18 19.63
CA HIS A 110 -3.24 -19.22 18.19
C HIS A 110 -3.15 -17.81 17.60
N PRO A 111 -2.44 -17.62 16.48
CA PRO A 111 -2.39 -16.32 15.81
C PRO A 111 -3.78 -15.89 15.34
N VAL A 112 -4.16 -14.67 15.70
CA VAL A 112 -5.47 -14.11 15.40
C VAL A 112 -5.36 -12.81 14.60
N VAL A 113 -6.14 -12.72 13.54
CA VAL A 113 -6.34 -11.46 12.80
C VAL A 113 -7.54 -10.73 13.38
N VAL A 114 -7.32 -9.52 13.86
CA VAL A 114 -8.35 -8.55 14.22
C VAL A 114 -8.49 -7.58 13.08
N HIS A 115 -9.51 -7.78 12.24
CA HIS A 115 -9.82 -6.93 11.09
C HIS A 115 -10.72 -5.79 11.56
N ILE A 116 -10.15 -4.60 11.69
CA ILE A 116 -10.88 -3.39 12.09
C ILE A 116 -11.17 -2.52 10.87
N VAL A 117 -12.37 -1.98 10.79
CA VAL A 117 -12.76 -1.05 9.72
C VAL A 117 -12.71 0.36 10.27
N THR A 118 -11.88 1.19 9.66
CA THR A 118 -11.70 2.59 10.05
C THR A 118 -12.06 3.54 8.91
N GLU A 119 -12.29 4.79 9.25
CA GLU A 119 -12.48 5.87 8.29
C GLU A 119 -11.21 6.71 8.19
N LYS A 120 -10.58 6.72 7.01
CA LYS A 120 -9.39 7.53 6.75
C LYS A 120 -9.74 9.02 6.85
N GLY A 121 -8.96 9.78 7.64
CA GLY A 121 -9.19 11.21 7.85
C GLY A 121 -10.22 11.53 8.93
N LYS A 122 -10.74 10.53 9.67
CA LYS A 122 -11.78 10.67 10.69
C LYS A 122 -11.51 11.82 11.67
N GLY A 123 -12.49 12.70 11.82
CA GLY A 123 -12.43 13.85 12.71
C GLY A 123 -11.98 15.16 12.03
N TYR A 124 -11.61 15.10 10.75
CA TYR A 124 -11.27 16.30 9.98
C TYR A 124 -11.95 16.28 8.60
N ALA A 125 -13.00 17.08 8.43
CA ALA A 125 -13.86 17.04 7.25
C ALA A 125 -13.11 17.15 5.90
N PRO A 126 -12.07 18.01 5.72
CA PRO A 126 -11.30 18.03 4.49
C PRO A 126 -10.60 16.71 4.19
N ALA A 127 -10.10 16.01 5.21
CA ALA A 127 -9.42 14.72 5.04
C ALA A 127 -10.40 13.57 4.79
N GLU A 128 -11.61 13.64 5.35
CA GLU A 128 -12.67 12.66 5.10
C GLU A 128 -13.17 12.73 3.65
N THR A 129 -13.20 13.94 3.05
CA THR A 129 -13.68 14.16 1.68
C THR A 129 -12.63 13.99 0.60
N HIS A 130 -11.36 14.27 0.90
CA HIS A 130 -10.24 14.23 -0.05
C HIS A 130 -9.10 13.34 0.46
N LYS A 131 -9.41 12.08 0.72
CA LYS A 131 -8.56 11.11 1.45
C LYS A 131 -7.17 10.92 0.86
N GLU A 132 -7.01 10.95 -0.46
CA GLU A 132 -5.72 10.83 -1.14
C GLU A 132 -4.83 12.04 -0.83
N ASN A 133 -5.36 13.26 -0.97
CA ASN A 133 -4.61 14.50 -0.75
C ASN A 133 -4.16 14.68 0.69
N TRP A 134 -4.87 14.05 1.64
CA TRP A 134 -4.59 14.12 3.07
C TRP A 134 -3.84 12.91 3.63
N HIS A 135 -3.37 12.01 2.77
CA HIS A 135 -2.51 10.93 3.23
C HIS A 135 -1.20 11.46 3.81
N TRP A 136 -0.62 12.44 3.14
CA TRP A 136 0.50 13.25 3.61
C TRP A 136 0.29 14.68 3.13
N CYS A 137 0.57 15.65 3.98
CA CYS A 137 0.41 17.06 3.64
C CYS A 137 1.52 17.90 4.27
N MET A 138 1.85 19.02 3.62
CA MET A 138 2.69 20.07 4.20
C MET A 138 1.97 20.72 5.38
N PRO A 139 2.67 21.46 6.26
CA PRO A 139 2.03 22.27 7.30
C PRO A 139 0.89 23.12 6.72
N PHE A 140 -0.26 23.12 7.37
CA PHE A 140 -1.47 23.78 6.90
C PHE A 140 -2.21 24.51 8.03
N ASP A 141 -3.09 25.44 7.68
CA ASP A 141 -4.04 26.05 8.63
C ASP A 141 -5.19 25.07 8.91
N PRO A 142 -5.36 24.58 10.15
CA PRO A 142 -6.41 23.61 10.49
C PRO A 142 -7.83 24.13 10.28
N LYS A 143 -8.03 25.45 10.18
CA LYS A 143 -9.37 26.03 9.98
C LYS A 143 -9.79 26.06 8.51
N THR A 144 -8.81 26.31 7.61
CA THR A 144 -9.08 26.42 6.17
C THR A 144 -8.67 25.18 5.40
N GLY A 145 -7.70 24.41 5.89
CA GLY A 145 -7.08 23.29 5.18
C GLY A 145 -6.02 23.75 4.17
N GLU A 146 -5.75 25.04 4.07
CA GLU A 146 -4.80 25.58 3.11
C GLU A 146 -3.35 25.38 3.59
N SER A 147 -2.48 24.97 2.68
CA SER A 147 -1.04 24.83 2.99
C SER A 147 -0.44 26.19 3.37
N THR A 148 0.34 26.20 4.43
CA THR A 148 1.14 27.38 4.82
C THR A 148 2.49 27.43 4.12
N VAL A 149 2.82 26.40 3.35
CA VAL A 149 4.04 26.30 2.55
C VAL A 149 3.67 26.31 1.08
N HIS A 150 4.21 27.25 0.33
CA HIS A 150 3.99 27.39 -1.10
C HIS A 150 5.32 27.23 -1.81
N PHE A 151 5.34 26.42 -2.87
CA PHE A 151 6.46 26.29 -3.78
C PHE A 151 6.12 27.05 -5.05
N GLU A 152 7.09 27.81 -5.58
CA GLU A 152 6.94 28.48 -6.87
C GLU A 152 7.50 27.60 -7.98
N GLY A 153 6.84 27.61 -9.13
CA GLY A 153 7.24 26.87 -10.32
C GLY A 153 6.58 25.51 -10.48
N GLU A 154 6.87 24.85 -11.59
CA GLU A 154 6.41 23.49 -11.89
C GLU A 154 7.33 22.48 -11.18
N ASP A 155 6.76 21.40 -10.64
CA ASP A 155 7.56 20.31 -10.13
C ASP A 155 7.87 19.26 -11.21
N TYR A 156 8.83 18.38 -10.92
CA TYR A 156 9.22 17.32 -11.86
C TYR A 156 8.13 16.26 -12.05
N GLY A 157 7.25 16.07 -11.07
CA GLY A 157 6.12 15.16 -11.18
C GLY A 157 5.13 15.64 -12.24
N ASP A 158 4.71 16.89 -12.16
CA ASP A 158 3.76 17.50 -13.10
C ASP A 158 4.31 17.50 -14.53
N LEU A 159 5.58 17.85 -14.71
CA LEU A 159 6.27 17.80 -16.00
C LEU A 159 6.30 16.38 -16.56
N THR A 160 6.61 15.41 -15.71
CA THR A 160 6.70 13.99 -16.09
C THR A 160 5.35 13.45 -16.53
N ALA A 161 4.29 13.67 -15.75
CA ALA A 161 2.95 13.19 -16.08
C ALA A 161 2.44 13.76 -17.41
N ARG A 162 2.61 15.07 -17.61
CA ARG A 162 2.25 15.74 -18.86
C ARG A 162 2.99 15.14 -20.06
N TYR A 163 4.31 15.00 -19.96
CA TYR A 163 5.13 14.41 -21.03
C TYR A 163 4.72 12.96 -21.33
N LEU A 164 4.54 12.15 -20.31
CA LEU A 164 4.15 10.75 -20.50
C LEU A 164 2.76 10.63 -21.14
N LEU A 165 1.78 11.44 -20.74
CA LEU A 165 0.46 11.47 -21.39
C LEU A 165 0.54 11.83 -22.88
N GLU A 166 1.37 12.81 -23.23
CA GLU A 166 1.60 13.16 -24.62
C GLU A 166 2.23 12.00 -25.42
N GLU A 167 3.20 11.30 -24.82
CA GLU A 167 3.83 10.13 -25.46
C GLU A 167 2.87 8.94 -25.56
N MET A 168 2.02 8.70 -24.56
CA MET A 168 0.99 7.66 -24.58
C MET A 168 -0.04 7.88 -25.71
N GLN A 169 -0.39 9.14 -25.99
CA GLN A 169 -1.29 9.48 -27.11
C GLN A 169 -0.69 9.17 -28.48
N LYS A 170 0.64 9.24 -28.59
CA LYS A 170 1.39 8.98 -29.84
C LYS A 170 1.73 7.50 -30.02
N ASP A 171 2.00 6.80 -28.91
CA ASP A 171 2.46 5.42 -28.92
C ASP A 171 1.77 4.58 -27.85
N PRO A 172 0.90 3.61 -28.26
CA PRO A 172 0.22 2.74 -27.30
C PRO A 172 1.15 1.77 -26.54
N LYS A 173 2.42 1.72 -26.90
CA LYS A 173 3.45 0.91 -26.22
C LYS A 173 4.02 1.58 -24.97
N VAL A 174 3.84 2.89 -24.81
CA VAL A 174 4.27 3.60 -23.60
C VAL A 174 3.35 3.25 -22.45
N VAL A 175 3.91 2.75 -21.37
CA VAL A 175 3.17 2.33 -20.18
C VAL A 175 3.82 2.92 -18.94
N ALA A 176 3.06 3.70 -18.16
CA ALA A 176 3.49 4.17 -16.86
C ALA A 176 3.09 3.16 -15.79
N ILE A 177 4.02 2.86 -14.87
CA ILE A 177 3.83 1.91 -13.78
C ILE A 177 4.10 2.64 -12.46
N THR A 178 3.29 2.36 -11.45
CA THR A 178 3.52 2.78 -10.06
C THR A 178 3.27 1.62 -9.10
N SER A 179 3.79 1.74 -7.89
CA SER A 179 3.56 0.80 -6.79
C SER A 179 2.86 1.51 -5.62
N GLY A 180 1.59 1.88 -5.82
CA GLY A 180 0.75 2.54 -4.81
C GLY A 180 1.06 4.01 -4.57
N THR A 181 1.89 4.64 -5.41
CA THR A 181 2.31 6.05 -5.27
C THR A 181 2.15 6.83 -6.58
N PRO A 182 0.94 6.92 -7.16
CA PRO A 182 0.75 7.51 -8.48
C PRO A 182 1.17 8.98 -8.55
N THR A 183 0.99 9.73 -7.47
CA THR A 183 1.34 11.15 -7.40
C THR A 183 2.85 11.41 -7.34
N VAL A 184 3.69 10.37 -7.13
CA VAL A 184 5.14 10.53 -7.10
C VAL A 184 5.69 11.11 -8.40
N PHE A 185 5.05 10.81 -9.52
CA PHE A 185 5.37 11.36 -10.84
C PHE A 185 4.17 12.03 -11.50
N GLY A 186 3.36 12.70 -10.67
CA GLY A 186 2.33 13.65 -11.07
C GLY A 186 1.01 13.07 -11.55
N PHE A 187 0.80 11.73 -11.52
CA PHE A 187 -0.45 11.13 -11.97
C PHE A 187 -1.57 11.28 -10.94
N THR A 188 -2.26 12.42 -11.00
CA THR A 188 -3.51 12.64 -10.28
C THR A 188 -4.60 11.67 -10.73
N GLU A 189 -5.72 11.58 -10.00
CA GLU A 189 -6.85 10.72 -10.38
C GLU A 189 -7.35 10.99 -11.81
N ASP A 190 -7.46 12.24 -12.20
CA ASP A 190 -7.91 12.61 -13.55
C ASP A 190 -6.91 12.23 -14.63
N LEU A 191 -5.61 12.36 -14.37
CA LEU A 191 -4.57 11.98 -15.32
C LEU A 191 -4.47 10.45 -15.45
N ARG A 192 -4.70 9.70 -14.36
CA ARG A 192 -4.82 8.23 -14.40
C ARG A 192 -5.99 7.79 -15.28
N LYS A 193 -7.15 8.45 -15.17
CA LYS A 193 -8.32 8.19 -16.03
C LYS A 193 -8.03 8.48 -17.49
N GLN A 194 -7.30 9.56 -17.79
CA GLN A 194 -6.90 9.90 -19.17
C GLN A 194 -5.92 8.88 -19.75
N ALA A 195 -4.93 8.43 -18.99
CA ALA A 195 -3.97 7.42 -19.40
C ALA A 195 -4.61 6.03 -19.61
N GLY A 196 -5.69 5.74 -18.89
CA GLY A 196 -6.45 4.50 -19.02
C GLY A 196 -5.57 3.25 -18.85
N LYS A 197 -5.58 2.35 -19.85
CA LYS A 197 -4.84 1.08 -19.80
C LYS A 197 -3.31 1.24 -19.87
N GLN A 198 -2.81 2.41 -20.23
CA GLN A 198 -1.38 2.69 -20.28
C GLN A 198 -0.84 3.15 -18.92
N PHE A 199 -1.71 3.29 -17.91
CA PHE A 199 -1.30 3.50 -16.53
C PHE A 199 -1.62 2.25 -15.71
N VAL A 200 -0.63 1.71 -15.00
CA VAL A 200 -0.75 0.49 -14.19
C VAL A 200 -0.27 0.79 -12.79
N ASP A 201 -1.15 0.60 -11.81
CA ASP A 201 -0.81 0.59 -10.40
C ASP A 201 -0.86 -0.86 -9.90
N VAL A 202 0.26 -1.36 -9.38
CA VAL A 202 0.38 -2.72 -8.87
C VAL A 202 0.07 -2.83 -7.37
N GLY A 203 -0.31 -1.73 -6.71
CA GLY A 203 -0.39 -1.64 -5.27
C GLY A 203 1.00 -1.51 -4.63
N ILE A 204 1.10 -1.66 -3.31
CA ILE A 204 2.40 -1.61 -2.62
C ILE A 204 3.14 -2.93 -2.88
N ALA A 205 3.74 -3.05 -4.08
CA ALA A 205 4.40 -4.25 -4.59
C ALA A 205 5.51 -3.87 -5.57
N GLU A 206 6.56 -3.23 -5.08
CA GLU A 206 7.66 -2.68 -5.88
C GLU A 206 8.38 -3.75 -6.69
N GLU A 207 8.57 -4.94 -6.11
CA GLU A 207 9.20 -6.08 -6.78
C GLU A 207 8.37 -6.50 -8.02
N THR A 208 7.04 -6.55 -7.86
CA THR A 208 6.12 -6.85 -8.97
C THR A 208 6.15 -5.75 -10.04
N ALA A 209 6.29 -4.47 -9.65
CA ALA A 209 6.38 -3.38 -10.60
C ALA A 209 7.60 -3.52 -11.53
N VAL A 210 8.77 -3.89 -10.99
CA VAL A 210 9.99 -4.10 -11.77
C VAL A 210 9.87 -5.35 -12.65
N ALA A 211 9.37 -6.47 -12.11
CA ALA A 211 9.13 -7.68 -12.88
C ALA A 211 8.13 -7.45 -14.03
N LEU A 212 7.06 -6.68 -13.78
CA LEU A 212 6.09 -6.28 -14.81
C LEU A 212 6.74 -5.41 -15.88
N ALA A 213 7.56 -4.41 -15.48
CA ALA A 213 8.29 -3.57 -16.43
C ALA A 213 9.19 -4.42 -17.33
N SER A 214 9.92 -5.39 -16.77
CA SER A 214 10.74 -6.35 -17.53
C SER A 214 9.90 -7.15 -18.54
N GLY A 215 8.77 -7.73 -18.11
CA GLY A 215 7.89 -8.49 -18.98
C GLY A 215 7.30 -7.65 -20.11
N LEU A 216 6.87 -6.43 -19.82
CA LEU A 216 6.36 -5.48 -20.81
C LEU A 216 7.44 -5.10 -21.83
N ALA A 217 8.67 -4.84 -21.38
CA ALA A 217 9.79 -4.54 -22.26
C ALA A 217 10.12 -5.72 -23.17
N ALA A 218 10.16 -6.94 -22.64
CA ALA A 218 10.34 -8.15 -23.42
C ALA A 218 9.23 -8.35 -24.48
N GLY A 219 8.01 -7.92 -24.18
CA GLY A 219 6.87 -7.89 -25.11
C GLY A 219 6.90 -6.74 -26.10
N GLY A 220 7.92 -5.88 -26.08
CA GLY A 220 8.10 -4.74 -27.00
C GLY A 220 7.35 -3.47 -26.59
N ALA A 221 6.88 -3.38 -25.34
CA ALA A 221 6.40 -2.13 -24.76
C ALA A 221 7.54 -1.23 -24.28
N LYS A 222 7.21 -0.01 -23.91
CA LYS A 222 8.12 1.02 -23.38
C LYS A 222 7.71 1.37 -21.95
N PRO A 223 8.03 0.54 -20.96
CA PRO A 223 7.62 0.77 -19.57
C PRO A 223 8.42 1.90 -18.92
N VAL A 224 7.72 2.72 -18.14
CA VAL A 224 8.28 3.77 -17.30
C VAL A 224 7.77 3.55 -15.89
N TYR A 225 8.65 3.20 -14.96
CA TYR A 225 8.30 2.96 -13.56
C TYR A 225 8.71 4.14 -12.69
N GLY A 226 7.72 4.79 -12.06
CA GLY A 226 7.93 5.89 -11.12
C GLY A 226 7.90 5.40 -9.67
N VAL A 227 8.96 5.70 -8.91
CA VAL A 227 9.15 5.20 -7.55
C VAL A 227 9.97 6.15 -6.68
N TYR A 228 9.69 6.18 -5.37
CA TYR A 228 10.57 6.85 -4.42
C TYR A 228 11.87 6.07 -4.20
N SER A 229 12.98 6.78 -4.03
CA SER A 229 14.30 6.16 -3.79
C SER A 229 14.32 5.22 -2.59
N SER A 230 13.61 5.57 -1.52
CA SER A 230 13.50 4.75 -0.31
C SER A 230 12.74 3.44 -0.54
N PHE A 231 11.86 3.35 -1.54
CA PHE A 231 11.11 2.13 -1.84
C PHE A 231 11.82 1.25 -2.86
N LEU A 232 12.67 1.84 -3.70
CA LEU A 232 13.46 1.11 -4.69
C LEU A 232 14.38 0.04 -4.06
N GLN A 233 14.79 0.23 -2.81
CA GLN A 233 15.64 -0.73 -2.08
C GLN A 233 15.05 -2.14 -2.01
N ARG A 234 13.73 -2.29 -2.10
CA ARG A 234 13.04 -3.60 -2.06
C ARG A 234 13.22 -4.41 -3.34
N THR A 235 13.72 -3.81 -4.41
CA THR A 235 13.69 -4.38 -5.77
C THR A 235 15.06 -4.80 -6.29
N TYR A 236 16.04 -5.01 -5.40
CA TYR A 236 17.42 -5.29 -5.80
C TYR A 236 17.52 -6.51 -6.73
N ASP A 237 16.89 -7.62 -6.36
CA ASP A 237 16.95 -8.84 -7.16
C ASP A 237 16.25 -8.67 -8.52
N GLN A 238 15.11 -8.03 -8.56
CA GLN A 238 14.34 -7.80 -9.78
C GLN A 238 15.08 -6.83 -10.73
N LEU A 239 15.69 -5.79 -10.19
CA LEU A 239 16.55 -4.90 -10.98
C LEU A 239 17.74 -5.66 -11.58
N SER A 240 18.41 -6.46 -10.76
CA SER A 240 19.58 -7.22 -11.18
C SER A 240 19.23 -8.28 -12.21
N GLN A 241 18.25 -9.13 -11.92
CA GLN A 241 17.93 -10.31 -12.71
C GLN A 241 16.96 -10.01 -13.85
N ASP A 242 15.84 -9.35 -13.53
CA ASP A 242 14.77 -9.19 -14.52
C ASP A 242 15.11 -8.13 -15.57
N LEU A 243 15.73 -7.01 -15.17
CA LEU A 243 16.11 -5.97 -16.11
C LEU A 243 17.54 -6.14 -16.64
N CYS A 244 18.53 -6.24 -15.74
CA CYS A 244 19.92 -6.17 -16.17
C CYS A 244 20.41 -7.48 -16.83
N ILE A 245 20.24 -8.64 -16.17
CA ILE A 245 20.71 -9.94 -16.73
C ILE A 245 19.89 -10.29 -17.98
N ASN A 246 18.57 -10.09 -17.97
CA ASN A 246 17.71 -10.36 -19.13
C ASN A 246 17.83 -9.28 -20.22
N ASN A 247 18.52 -8.18 -19.95
CA ASN A 247 18.69 -7.06 -20.87
C ASN A 247 17.35 -6.50 -21.41
N ASN A 248 16.35 -6.40 -20.55
CA ASN A 248 15.03 -5.85 -20.86
C ASN A 248 15.01 -4.34 -20.58
N PRO A 249 14.85 -3.47 -21.59
CA PRO A 249 14.92 -2.03 -21.40
C PRO A 249 13.68 -1.49 -20.70
N ALA A 250 13.85 -0.85 -19.55
CA ALA A 250 12.83 -0.09 -18.86
C ALA A 250 13.39 1.25 -18.37
N THR A 251 12.56 2.28 -18.30
CA THR A 251 12.92 3.55 -17.69
C THR A 251 12.47 3.56 -16.23
N LEU A 252 13.38 3.86 -15.32
CA LEU A 252 13.12 4.02 -13.89
C LEU A 252 13.23 5.50 -13.54
N LEU A 253 12.14 6.09 -13.07
CA LEU A 253 12.09 7.45 -12.59
C LEU A 253 12.14 7.42 -11.06
N VAL A 254 13.30 7.71 -10.51
CA VAL A 254 13.56 7.64 -9.07
C VAL A 254 13.45 9.04 -8.47
N PHE A 255 12.39 9.25 -7.71
CA PHE A 255 12.08 10.52 -7.08
C PHE A 255 12.66 10.60 -5.66
N ALA A 256 12.86 11.82 -5.18
CA ALA A 256 13.42 12.09 -3.87
C ALA A 256 14.74 11.33 -3.63
N ALA A 257 15.62 11.35 -4.64
CA ALA A 257 16.92 10.66 -4.64
C ALA A 257 18.04 11.49 -4.00
N SER A 258 17.71 12.39 -3.09
CA SER A 258 18.67 13.21 -2.35
C SER A 258 18.84 12.74 -0.90
N VAL A 259 19.76 13.34 -0.18
CA VAL A 259 19.93 13.13 1.25
C VAL A 259 18.78 13.82 1.97
N TYR A 260 17.97 13.05 2.68
CA TYR A 260 16.98 13.58 3.61
C TYR A 260 17.66 13.95 4.93
N GLY A 261 17.52 15.20 5.32
CA GLY A 261 17.95 15.70 6.62
C GLY A 261 16.87 15.57 7.67
#